data_c9e1dee4ca17aa371e982d06f703791f
#
_entry.id   c9e1dee4ca17aa371e982d06f703791f
#
_cell.length_a   1.000
_cell.length_b   1.000
_cell.length_c   1.000
_cell.angle_alpha   90.00
_cell.angle_beta   90.00
_cell.angle_gamma   90.00
#
_symmetry.space_group_name_H-M   'P 1'
#
loop_
_entity.id
_entity.type
_entity.pdbx_description
1 polymer ?
#
loop_
_entity_poly.entity_id
_entity_poly.type
_entity_poly.pdbx_seq_one_letter_code
_entity_poly.pdbx_strand_id
1 'polypeptide(L)'
;MVNINGEYWTIYAVSQNHPALMKADGSVTIGACDDNTKSIYIVEGLTNEYFKKVLCHELTHACMFSYNIQMSLEQEELLADLLATYGQEIVRMTNCIFGRLKQQKGM
;
A
#
# COMPACT_ATOMS: atom_id res chain seq x y z
N MET A 1 12.33 6.64 0.01
CA MET A 1 12.61 5.58 -0.99
C MET A 1 12.56 4.23 -0.30
N VAL A 2 11.92 3.26 -0.91
CA VAL A 2 11.80 1.91 -0.34
C VAL A 2 12.24 0.88 -1.38
N ASN A 3 12.93 -0.16 -0.94
CA ASN A 3 13.33 -1.27 -1.80
C ASN A 3 12.28 -2.38 -1.72
N ILE A 4 11.73 -2.76 -2.87
CA ILE A 4 10.77 -3.85 -2.98
C ILE A 4 11.34 -4.82 -4.01
N ASN A 5 11.78 -5.98 -3.54
CA ASN A 5 12.37 -7.03 -4.40
C ASN A 5 13.48 -6.50 -5.32
N GLY A 6 14.35 -5.65 -4.79
CA GLY A 6 15.48 -5.09 -5.55
C GLY A 6 15.15 -3.85 -6.37
N GLU A 7 13.90 -3.44 -6.40
CA GLU A 7 13.48 -2.23 -7.11
C GLU A 7 13.20 -1.10 -6.12
N TYR A 8 13.72 0.09 -6.41
CA TYR A 8 13.55 1.24 -5.53
C TYR A 8 12.35 2.06 -5.95
N TRP A 9 11.42 2.22 -5.03
CA TRP A 9 10.22 3.02 -5.20
C TRP A 9 10.34 4.31 -4.41
N THR A 10 9.90 5.41 -5.00
CA THR A 10 9.88 6.71 -4.34
C THR A 10 8.45 7.11 -4.03
N ILE A 11 8.22 7.59 -2.81
CA ILE A 11 6.90 8.03 -2.36
C ILE A 11 6.89 9.55 -2.29
N TYR A 12 5.89 10.16 -2.94
CA TYR A 12 5.72 11.61 -2.98
C TYR A 12 4.39 12.01 -2.36
N ALA A 13 4.43 12.99 -1.47
CA ALA A 13 3.23 13.70 -1.03
C ALA A 13 3.05 14.91 -1.95
N VAL A 14 1.91 15.01 -2.62
CA VAL A 14 1.72 15.99 -3.69
C VAL A 14 0.42 16.75 -3.52
N SER A 15 0.33 17.92 -4.18
CA SER A 15 -0.89 18.70 -4.24
C SER A 15 -2.02 17.91 -4.92
N GLN A 16 -3.25 18.17 -4.52
CA GLN A 16 -4.43 17.56 -5.14
C GLN A 16 -4.53 17.84 -6.64
N ASN A 17 -3.85 18.86 -7.13
CA ASN A 17 -3.82 19.22 -8.56
C ASN A 17 -2.69 18.55 -9.32
N HIS A 18 -1.89 17.71 -8.67
CA HIS A 18 -0.76 17.06 -9.32
C HIS A 18 -1.26 16.13 -10.45
N PRO A 19 -0.64 16.18 -11.63
CA PRO A 19 -1.09 15.37 -12.78
C PRO A 19 -1.14 13.87 -12.51
N ALA A 20 -0.25 13.34 -11.65
CA ALA A 20 -0.21 11.92 -11.33
C ALA A 20 -1.49 11.43 -10.64
N LEU A 21 -2.27 12.31 -10.01
CA LEU A 21 -3.51 11.96 -9.34
C LEU A 21 -4.73 12.05 -10.28
N MET A 22 -4.53 12.49 -11.52
CA MET A 22 -5.61 12.63 -12.50
C MET A 22 -5.73 11.34 -13.31
N LYS A 23 -6.94 10.79 -13.37
CA LYS A 23 -7.23 9.60 -14.18
C LYS A 23 -7.56 10.01 -15.60
N ALA A 24 -7.54 9.01 -16.50
CA ALA A 24 -7.83 9.21 -17.92
C ALA A 24 -9.22 9.78 -18.17
N ASP A 25 -10.19 9.50 -17.30
CA ASP A 25 -11.55 10.00 -17.41
C ASP A 25 -11.74 11.42 -16.85
N GLY A 26 -10.65 12.05 -16.37
CA GLY A 26 -10.67 13.38 -15.78
C GLY A 26 -10.96 13.41 -14.30
N SER A 27 -11.28 12.28 -13.67
CA SER A 27 -11.48 12.21 -12.23
C SER A 27 -10.14 12.27 -11.50
N VAL A 28 -10.17 12.65 -10.21
CA VAL A 28 -8.99 12.78 -9.37
C VAL A 28 -9.02 11.72 -8.29
N THR A 29 -7.88 11.06 -8.06
CA THR A 29 -7.71 10.08 -6.99
C THR A 29 -6.86 10.67 -5.86
N ILE A 30 -6.87 10.01 -4.70
CA ILE A 30 -6.07 10.44 -3.54
C ILE A 30 -4.71 9.75 -3.49
N GLY A 31 -4.52 8.69 -4.25
CA GLY A 31 -3.25 7.99 -4.36
C GLY A 31 -3.10 7.35 -5.73
N ALA A 32 -1.86 7.17 -6.18
CA ALA A 32 -1.56 6.55 -7.45
C ALA A 32 -0.22 5.82 -7.37
N CYS A 33 -0.12 4.73 -8.12
CA CYS A 33 1.09 3.91 -8.22
C CYS A 33 1.49 3.83 -9.68
N ASP A 34 2.70 4.26 -10.01
CA ASP A 34 3.23 4.28 -11.37
C ASP A 34 4.40 3.32 -11.49
N ASP A 35 4.19 2.19 -12.16
CA ASP A 35 5.22 1.18 -12.36
C ASP A 35 6.33 1.65 -13.32
N ASN A 36 6.01 2.52 -14.27
CA ASN A 36 6.99 3.00 -15.25
C ASN A 36 8.10 3.79 -14.59
N THR A 37 7.77 4.60 -13.59
CA THR A 37 8.73 5.44 -12.88
C THR A 37 9.05 4.92 -11.49
N LYS A 38 8.43 3.81 -11.06
CA LYS A 38 8.57 3.27 -9.70
C LYS A 38 8.27 4.34 -8.67
N SER A 39 7.12 4.96 -8.82
CA SER A 39 6.71 6.08 -7.96
C SER A 39 5.31 5.87 -7.40
N ILE A 40 5.13 6.30 -6.16
CA ILE A 40 3.84 6.35 -5.49
C ILE A 40 3.56 7.81 -5.16
N TYR A 41 2.36 8.25 -5.46
CA TYR A 41 1.91 9.63 -5.20
C TYR A 41 0.73 9.57 -4.25
N ILE A 42 0.77 10.38 -3.19
CA ILE A 42 -0.32 10.47 -2.22
C ILE A 42 -0.63 11.95 -2.04
N VAL A 43 -1.92 12.30 -2.05
CA VAL A 43 -2.32 13.69 -1.84
C VAL A 43 -1.92 14.15 -0.45
N GLU A 44 -1.40 15.36 -0.34
CA GLU A 44 -1.08 15.97 0.95
C GLU A 44 -2.34 16.46 1.66
N GLY A 45 -2.24 16.71 2.97
CA GLY A 45 -3.35 17.24 3.75
C GLY A 45 -4.27 16.21 4.38
N LEU A 46 -3.96 14.91 4.22
CA LEU A 46 -4.72 13.84 4.89
C LEU A 46 -4.31 13.74 6.36
N THR A 47 -5.22 13.18 7.20
CA THR A 47 -4.82 12.79 8.55
C THR A 47 -3.73 11.72 8.48
N ASN A 48 -2.95 11.57 9.53
CA ASN A 48 -1.89 10.58 9.57
C ASN A 48 -2.44 9.16 9.34
N GLU A 49 -3.57 8.85 9.96
CA GLU A 49 -4.17 7.52 9.83
C GLU A 49 -4.66 7.25 8.41
N TYR A 50 -5.27 8.24 7.79
CA TYR A 50 -5.74 8.10 6.42
C TYR A 50 -4.58 8.03 5.44
N PHE A 51 -3.54 8.83 5.65
CA PHE A 51 -2.33 8.76 4.84
C PHE A 51 -1.72 7.36 4.87
N LYS A 52 -1.61 6.75 6.07
CA LYS A 52 -1.08 5.39 6.21
C LYS A 52 -1.93 4.37 5.46
N LYS A 53 -3.25 4.53 5.49
CA LYS A 53 -4.16 3.63 4.79
C LYS A 53 -3.96 3.71 3.28
N VAL A 54 -3.88 4.92 2.75
CA VAL A 54 -3.64 5.14 1.31
C VAL A 54 -2.26 4.62 0.92
N LEU A 55 -1.24 4.88 1.74
CA LEU A 55 0.11 4.39 1.51
C LEU A 55 0.14 2.86 1.43
N CYS A 56 -0.53 2.19 2.36
CA CYS A 56 -0.60 0.72 2.36
C CYS A 56 -1.28 0.20 1.10
N HIS A 57 -2.36 0.85 0.66
CA HIS A 57 -3.05 0.50 -0.58
C HIS A 57 -2.11 0.59 -1.78
N GLU A 58 -1.40 1.71 -1.93
CA GLU A 58 -0.49 1.92 -3.07
C GLU A 58 0.75 1.02 -2.98
N LEU A 59 1.28 0.78 -1.78
CA LEU A 59 2.39 -0.16 -1.60
C LEU A 59 2.01 -1.58 -1.98
N THR A 60 0.75 -1.97 -1.81
CA THR A 60 0.28 -3.28 -2.26
C THR A 60 0.41 -3.38 -3.79
N HIS A 61 -0.01 -2.36 -4.53
CA HIS A 61 0.17 -2.33 -5.98
C HIS A 61 1.66 -2.40 -6.36
N ALA A 62 2.50 -1.63 -5.68
CA ALA A 62 3.94 -1.64 -5.93
C ALA A 62 4.55 -3.04 -5.71
N CYS A 63 4.12 -3.75 -4.66
CA CYS A 63 4.55 -5.12 -4.42
C CYS A 63 4.11 -6.07 -5.54
N MET A 64 2.88 -5.92 -6.02
CA MET A 64 2.40 -6.72 -7.15
C MET A 64 3.29 -6.54 -8.38
N PHE A 65 3.65 -5.29 -8.70
CA PHE A 65 4.56 -5.01 -9.80
C PHE A 65 5.95 -5.60 -9.57
N SER A 66 6.56 -5.31 -8.43
CA SER A 66 7.95 -5.68 -8.17
C SER A 66 8.17 -7.18 -7.97
N TYR A 67 7.16 -7.89 -7.47
CA TYR A 67 7.20 -9.35 -7.33
C TYR A 67 6.58 -10.07 -8.53
N ASN A 68 6.12 -9.31 -9.53
CA ASN A 68 5.48 -9.86 -10.72
C ASN A 68 4.31 -10.80 -10.38
N ILE A 69 3.50 -10.39 -9.42
CA ILE A 69 2.30 -11.13 -9.02
C ILE A 69 1.16 -10.68 -9.91
N GLN A 70 0.55 -11.61 -10.64
CA GLN A 70 -0.51 -11.30 -11.59
C GLN A 70 -1.85 -11.78 -11.09
N MET A 71 -2.82 -10.89 -11.12
CA MET A 71 -4.22 -11.17 -10.83
C MET A 71 -5.07 -10.14 -11.57
N SER A 72 -6.37 -10.32 -11.61
CA SER A 72 -7.25 -9.34 -12.23
C SER A 72 -7.16 -8.02 -11.46
N LEU A 73 -7.44 -6.91 -12.16
CA LEU A 73 -7.46 -5.60 -11.52
C LEU A 73 -8.45 -5.57 -10.34
N GLU A 74 -9.60 -6.19 -10.52
CA GLU A 74 -10.62 -6.28 -9.47
C GLU A 74 -10.11 -7.01 -8.23
N GLN A 75 -9.41 -8.13 -8.41
CA GLN A 75 -8.82 -8.88 -7.32
C GLN A 75 -7.70 -8.09 -6.62
N GLU A 76 -6.87 -7.42 -7.40
CA GLU A 76 -5.78 -6.61 -6.86
C GLU A 76 -6.30 -5.44 -6.01
N GLU A 77 -7.35 -4.75 -6.51
CA GLU A 77 -7.97 -3.67 -5.76
C GLU A 77 -8.60 -4.17 -4.44
N LEU A 78 -9.27 -5.33 -4.48
CA LEU A 78 -9.84 -5.92 -3.27
C LEU A 78 -8.75 -6.26 -2.26
N LEU A 79 -7.65 -6.85 -2.71
CA LEU A 79 -6.53 -7.18 -1.84
C LEU A 79 -5.90 -5.91 -1.24
N ALA A 80 -5.70 -4.88 -2.04
CA ALA A 80 -5.14 -3.62 -1.58
C ALA A 80 -6.02 -2.97 -0.52
N ASP A 81 -7.34 -2.98 -0.71
CA ASP A 81 -8.30 -2.45 0.25
C ASP A 81 -8.32 -3.27 1.55
N LEU A 82 -8.27 -4.60 1.44
CA LEU A 82 -8.25 -5.48 2.61
C LEU A 82 -7.01 -5.22 3.46
N LEU A 83 -5.84 -5.17 2.83
CA LEU A 83 -4.59 -4.92 3.54
C LEU A 83 -4.55 -3.52 4.16
N ALA A 84 -5.03 -2.51 3.43
CA ALA A 84 -5.07 -1.14 3.93
C ALA A 84 -6.01 -0.98 5.13
N THR A 85 -7.09 -1.75 5.17
CA THR A 85 -8.10 -1.65 6.22
C THR A 85 -7.77 -2.54 7.42
N TYR A 86 -7.34 -3.78 7.20
CA TYR A 86 -7.21 -4.79 8.25
C TYR A 86 -5.82 -5.40 8.38
N GLY A 87 -4.90 -5.14 7.42
CA GLY A 87 -3.61 -5.83 7.39
C GLY A 87 -2.80 -5.64 8.67
N GLN A 88 -2.70 -4.42 9.17
CA GLN A 88 -1.93 -4.13 10.39
C GLN A 88 -2.52 -4.83 11.60
N GLU A 89 -3.85 -4.85 11.71
CA GLU A 89 -4.52 -5.52 12.81
C GLU A 89 -4.27 -7.02 12.78
N ILE A 90 -4.35 -7.63 11.61
CA ILE A 90 -4.11 -9.08 11.46
C ILE A 90 -2.68 -9.42 11.88
N VAL A 91 -1.69 -8.64 11.43
CA VAL A 91 -0.28 -8.86 11.78
C VAL A 91 -0.08 -8.68 13.29
N ARG A 92 -0.66 -7.63 13.87
CA ARG A 92 -0.57 -7.38 15.31
C ARG A 92 -1.16 -8.53 16.12
N MET A 93 -2.34 -9.01 15.74
CA MET A 93 -2.97 -10.15 16.43
C MET A 93 -2.12 -11.42 16.28
N THR A 94 -1.56 -11.64 15.10
CA THR A 94 -0.70 -12.80 14.86
C THR A 94 0.51 -12.79 15.80
N ASN A 95 1.18 -11.65 15.89
CA ASN A 95 2.35 -11.52 16.75
C ASN A 95 2.00 -11.69 18.22
N CYS A 96 0.86 -11.15 18.65
CA CYS A 96 0.39 -11.26 20.02
C CYS A 96 0.07 -12.71 20.40
N ILE A 97 -0.67 -13.41 19.54
CA ILE A 97 -1.04 -14.81 19.78
C ILE A 97 0.19 -15.71 19.76
N PHE A 98 1.07 -15.53 18.78
CA PHE A 98 2.31 -16.30 18.71
C PHE A 98 3.15 -16.14 19.99
N GLY A 99 3.28 -14.90 20.49
CA GLY A 99 4.01 -14.65 21.74
C GLY A 99 3.45 -15.41 22.93
N ARG A 100 2.12 -15.48 23.06
CA ARG A 100 1.45 -16.23 24.13
C ARG A 100 1.70 -17.73 23.98
N LEU A 101 1.56 -18.28 22.77
CA LEU A 101 1.79 -19.70 22.54
C LEU A 101 3.22 -20.10 22.83
N LYS A 102 4.17 -19.24 22.45
CA LYS A 102 5.58 -19.48 22.73
C LYS A 102 5.87 -19.52 24.22
N GLN A 103 5.26 -18.63 25.01
CA GLN A 103 5.43 -18.61 26.46
C GLN A 103 4.86 -19.85 27.12
N GLN A 104 3.73 -20.38 26.62
CA GLN A 104 3.04 -21.51 27.24
C GLN A 104 3.76 -22.84 27.03
N LYS A 105 4.32 -23.07 25.85
CA LYS A 105 4.84 -24.39 25.45
C LYS A 105 6.30 -24.38 25.07
N GLY A 106 6.98 -23.28 25.20
CA GLY A 106 8.35 -23.20 24.77
C GLY A 106 8.53 -23.41 23.27
N MET A 107 7.55 -23.01 22.48
CA MET A 107 7.60 -23.11 21.03
C MET A 107 8.82 -22.41 20.46
#